data_74c26dfc31d66c39ac0790516d0fcb89
#
_entry.id   74c26dfc31d66c39ac0790516d0fcb89
#
_cell.length_a   1.000
_cell.length_b   1.000
_cell.length_c   1.000
_cell.angle_alpha   90.00
_cell.angle_beta   90.00
_cell.angle_gamma   90.00
#
_symmetry.space_group_name_H-M   'P 1'
#
loop_
_entity.id
_entity.type
_entity.pdbx_description
1 polymer ?
#
loop_
_entity_poly.entity_id
_entity_poly.type
_entity_poly.pdbx_seq_one_letter_code
_entity_poly.pdbx_strand_id
1 'polypeptide(L)'
;MKIAILGSGAMGSLYGFYLAKVHEVTMVDAWPNAVDAINAKGLVMQENGKELTQGGMRAVLSGTDIGPQDLVIVFVKSTQTYQAVKENLHLFDAHTYALTLQNGAGNNRDIAHFIDPSHIIVGTSSHNSVSQGPGKFFHSGTGPTNIGPDVPTAEADKAVHEVAEALRKAGLEVNEIENIQEILWSKLFVNCAINGLTCVLNCQIGEMKENPWLWEMARKIVYECVLVAEADGTYFDRKDAVDTVWKVVEHDAQGLASMVQDRRHKRATEVDKINGTVVALAEQYHLDVPYNRMLVKLVHAVETNYPRS
;
A
#
# COMPACT_ATOMS: atom_id res chain seq x y z
N MET A 1 -14.07 0.21 18.49
CA MET A 1 -12.60 0.16 18.60
C MET A 1 -12.06 1.58 18.61
N LYS A 2 -10.93 1.78 19.29
CA LYS A 2 -10.07 2.96 19.15
C LYS A 2 -9.07 2.69 18.05
N ILE A 3 -9.05 3.50 17.01
CA ILE A 3 -8.24 3.25 15.81
C ILE A 3 -7.36 4.47 15.53
N ALA A 4 -6.06 4.28 15.44
CA ALA A 4 -5.16 5.28 14.89
C ALA A 4 -4.81 4.95 13.43
N ILE A 5 -4.76 5.98 12.58
CA ILE A 5 -4.34 5.84 11.19
C ILE A 5 -3.09 6.70 10.98
N LEU A 6 -1.96 6.05 10.74
CA LEU A 6 -0.69 6.70 10.43
C LEU A 6 -0.64 7.07 8.95
N GLY A 7 -0.74 8.36 8.67
CA GLY A 7 -0.79 8.93 7.33
C GLY A 7 -2.21 9.25 6.85
N SER A 8 -2.49 10.51 6.59
CA SER A 8 -3.75 11.05 6.06
C SER A 8 -3.69 11.30 4.53
N GLY A 9 -2.86 10.54 3.83
CA GLY A 9 -2.85 10.50 2.38
C GLY A 9 -4.18 9.99 1.80
N ALA A 10 -4.24 9.73 0.49
CA ALA A 10 -5.47 9.32 -0.18
C ALA A 10 -6.13 8.07 0.45
N MET A 11 -5.33 7.01 0.69
CA MET A 11 -5.86 5.76 1.26
C MET A 11 -6.16 5.89 2.75
N GLY A 12 -5.28 6.53 3.54
CA GLY A 12 -5.55 6.77 4.95
C GLY A 12 -6.80 7.62 5.17
N SER A 13 -7.02 8.64 4.33
CA SER A 13 -8.26 9.43 4.36
C SER A 13 -9.49 8.62 3.97
N LEU A 14 -9.38 7.72 2.97
CA LEU A 14 -10.48 6.85 2.58
C LEU A 14 -10.91 5.93 3.75
N TYR A 15 -9.96 5.21 4.33
CA TYR A 15 -10.25 4.31 5.45
C TYR A 15 -10.72 5.07 6.69
N GLY A 16 -10.09 6.22 6.99
CA GLY A 16 -10.52 7.10 8.08
C GLY A 16 -11.94 7.59 7.91
N PHE A 17 -12.34 7.95 6.69
CA PHE A 17 -13.71 8.38 6.36
C PHE A 17 -14.75 7.29 6.65
N TYR A 18 -14.47 6.05 6.24
CA TYR A 18 -15.39 4.94 6.49
C TYR A 18 -15.42 4.53 7.96
N LEU A 19 -14.26 4.37 8.58
CA LEU A 19 -14.13 3.90 9.97
C LEU A 19 -14.71 4.87 10.99
N ALA A 20 -14.57 6.17 10.78
CA ALA A 20 -15.10 7.19 11.69
C ALA A 20 -16.64 7.23 11.78
N LYS A 21 -17.35 6.52 10.89
CA LYS A 21 -18.81 6.37 10.98
C LYS A 21 -19.24 5.54 12.19
N VAL A 22 -18.39 4.62 12.66
CA VAL A 22 -18.78 3.61 13.66
C VAL A 22 -17.70 3.35 14.71
N HIS A 23 -16.52 3.96 14.59
CA HIS A 23 -15.39 3.78 15.48
C HIS A 23 -14.80 5.13 15.92
N GLU A 24 -14.09 5.15 17.04
CA GLU A 24 -13.29 6.29 17.47
C GLU A 24 -11.98 6.29 16.64
N VAL A 25 -11.85 7.27 15.74
CA VAL A 25 -10.71 7.35 14.81
C VAL A 25 -9.87 8.59 15.09
N THR A 26 -8.55 8.39 15.22
CA THR A 26 -7.57 9.47 15.23
C THR A 26 -6.65 9.34 14.02
N MET A 27 -6.60 10.39 13.22
CA MET A 27 -5.62 10.52 12.13
C MET A 27 -4.32 11.06 12.68
N VAL A 28 -3.20 10.42 12.36
CA VAL A 28 -1.86 10.88 12.75
C VAL A 28 -1.08 11.20 11.49
N ASP A 29 -0.71 12.46 11.30
CA ASP A 29 0.02 12.90 10.11
C ASP A 29 1.00 14.02 10.46
N ALA A 30 2.23 13.93 9.96
CA ALA A 30 3.26 14.94 10.20
C ALA A 30 3.02 16.27 9.45
N TRP A 31 2.04 16.31 8.54
CA TRP A 31 1.71 17.51 7.76
C TRP A 31 0.68 18.40 8.46
N PRO A 32 1.07 19.57 9.03
CA PRO A 32 0.18 20.43 9.82
C PRO A 32 -1.11 20.82 9.07
N ASN A 33 -0.98 21.15 7.77
CA ASN A 33 -2.14 21.57 7.00
C ASN A 33 -3.20 20.46 6.87
N ALA A 34 -2.79 19.19 6.83
CA ALA A 34 -3.74 18.06 6.81
C ALA A 34 -4.44 17.92 8.17
N VAL A 35 -3.69 18.02 9.25
CA VAL A 35 -4.22 17.96 10.63
C VAL A 35 -5.21 19.08 10.88
N ASP A 36 -4.87 20.32 10.52
CA ASP A 36 -5.74 21.49 10.68
C ASP A 36 -7.02 21.36 9.83
N ALA A 37 -6.91 20.92 8.58
CA ALA A 37 -8.06 20.74 7.70
C ALA A 37 -9.03 19.66 8.22
N ILE A 38 -8.49 18.52 8.69
CA ILE A 38 -9.31 17.43 9.24
C ILE A 38 -10.00 17.86 10.55
N ASN A 39 -9.28 18.55 11.44
CA ASN A 39 -9.88 19.04 12.69
C ASN A 39 -10.95 20.13 12.44
N ALA A 40 -10.77 20.95 11.41
CA ALA A 40 -11.72 22.02 11.10
C ALA A 40 -13.01 21.53 10.42
N LYS A 41 -12.89 20.54 9.51
CA LYS A 41 -14.02 20.14 8.63
C LYS A 41 -14.26 18.63 8.56
N GLY A 42 -13.38 17.80 9.13
CA GLY A 42 -13.37 16.36 8.88
C GLY A 42 -12.76 16.01 7.53
N LEU A 43 -12.93 14.77 7.12
CA LEU A 43 -12.50 14.27 5.81
C LEU A 43 -13.57 14.53 4.76
N VAL A 44 -13.15 15.02 3.60
CA VAL A 44 -14.03 15.35 2.48
C VAL A 44 -13.76 14.41 1.32
N MET A 45 -14.72 13.56 0.99
CA MET A 45 -14.68 12.62 -0.11
C MET A 45 -15.47 13.13 -1.30
N GLN A 46 -14.84 13.12 -2.48
CA GLN A 46 -15.56 13.27 -3.75
C GLN A 46 -15.77 11.91 -4.38
N GLU A 47 -16.99 11.57 -4.69
CA GLU A 47 -17.38 10.31 -5.32
C GLU A 47 -18.63 10.51 -6.18
N ASN A 48 -18.62 9.99 -7.41
CA ASN A 48 -19.78 10.04 -8.34
C ASN A 48 -20.38 11.46 -8.50
N GLY A 49 -19.51 12.48 -8.54
CA GLY A 49 -19.92 13.89 -8.67
C GLY A 49 -20.52 14.50 -7.41
N LYS A 50 -20.53 13.79 -6.29
CA LYS A 50 -20.98 14.28 -4.98
C LYS A 50 -19.79 14.54 -4.06
N GLU A 51 -19.99 15.49 -3.16
CA GLU A 51 -19.07 15.75 -2.05
C GLU A 51 -19.72 15.29 -0.75
N LEU A 52 -19.03 14.41 -0.03
CA LEU A 52 -19.46 13.85 1.24
C LEU A 52 -18.44 14.23 2.31
N THR A 53 -18.92 14.61 3.49
CA THR A 53 -18.06 15.00 4.60
C THR A 53 -18.27 14.08 5.79
N GLN A 54 -17.18 13.56 6.36
CA GLN A 54 -17.17 12.80 7.60
C GLN A 54 -16.40 13.58 8.66
N GLY A 55 -17.12 14.10 9.62
CA GLY A 55 -16.59 14.73 10.83
C GLY A 55 -16.51 13.77 12.01
N GLY A 56 -16.27 14.33 13.20
CA GLY A 56 -16.27 13.59 14.45
C GLY A 56 -14.99 12.78 14.74
N MET A 57 -13.96 12.93 13.89
CA MET A 57 -12.64 12.38 14.15
C MET A 57 -11.67 13.45 14.64
N ARG A 58 -10.60 13.00 15.28
CA ARG A 58 -9.48 13.85 15.69
C ARG A 58 -8.32 13.64 14.74
N ALA A 59 -7.55 14.71 14.47
CA ALA A 59 -6.26 14.60 13.79
C ALA A 59 -5.16 15.23 14.67
N VAL A 60 -3.98 14.61 14.68
CA VAL A 60 -2.82 15.03 15.49
C VAL A 60 -1.53 14.92 14.68
N LEU A 61 -0.54 15.74 15.03
CA LEU A 61 0.79 15.70 14.39
C LEU A 61 1.61 14.48 14.82
N SER A 62 1.37 14.01 16.05
CA SER A 62 2.00 12.82 16.64
C SER A 62 0.99 12.10 17.49
N GLY A 63 1.09 10.78 17.56
CA GLY A 63 0.24 9.97 18.43
C GLY A 63 0.55 10.08 19.92
N THR A 64 1.54 10.88 20.33
CA THR A 64 2.06 10.94 21.71
C THR A 64 0.98 11.15 22.77
N ASP A 65 -0.07 11.91 22.44
CA ASP A 65 -1.09 12.32 23.39
C ASP A 65 -2.36 11.44 23.36
N ILE A 66 -2.39 10.38 22.57
CA ILE A 66 -3.61 9.56 22.42
C ILE A 66 -3.52 8.17 23.04
N GLY A 67 -2.32 7.74 23.45
CA GLY A 67 -2.10 6.45 24.12
C GLY A 67 -2.40 5.21 23.26
N PRO A 68 -2.35 4.00 23.87
CA PRO A 68 -2.57 2.75 23.14
C PRO A 68 -3.93 2.67 22.46
N GLN A 69 -3.94 2.02 21.29
CA GLN A 69 -5.11 1.83 20.44
C GLN A 69 -5.44 0.34 20.32
N ASP A 70 -6.68 0.01 19.94
CA ASP A 70 -7.05 -1.37 19.60
C ASP A 70 -6.45 -1.77 18.24
N LEU A 71 -6.39 -0.82 17.30
CA LEU A 71 -5.87 -1.01 15.95
C LEU A 71 -5.08 0.21 15.48
N VAL A 72 -3.89 -0.02 14.94
CA VAL A 72 -3.10 1.00 14.22
C VAL A 72 -3.01 0.61 12.75
N ILE A 73 -3.54 1.46 11.87
CA ILE A 73 -3.48 1.25 10.41
C ILE A 73 -2.37 2.12 9.83
N VAL A 74 -1.44 1.50 9.11
CA VAL A 74 -0.27 2.19 8.55
C VAL A 74 -0.51 2.49 7.08
N PHE A 75 -0.64 3.80 6.75
CA PHE A 75 -0.87 4.31 5.39
C PHE A 75 0.11 5.43 4.98
N VAL A 76 1.19 5.62 5.70
CA VAL A 76 2.28 6.47 5.23
C VAL A 76 2.88 5.91 3.93
N LYS A 77 3.64 6.69 3.19
CA LYS A 77 4.44 6.14 2.08
C LYS A 77 5.31 5.00 2.60
N SER A 78 5.42 3.89 1.86
CA SER A 78 6.14 2.68 2.30
C SER A 78 7.61 2.93 2.67
N THR A 79 8.23 3.96 2.09
CA THR A 79 9.58 4.42 2.48
C THR A 79 9.65 5.03 3.88
N GLN A 80 8.51 5.39 4.47
CA GLN A 80 8.41 6.04 5.80
C GLN A 80 7.89 5.08 6.89
N THR A 81 7.54 3.84 6.55
CA THR A 81 6.89 2.88 7.48
C THR A 81 7.69 2.70 8.76
N TYR A 82 8.99 2.37 8.65
CA TYR A 82 9.86 2.16 9.81
C TYR A 82 9.87 3.38 10.75
N GLN A 83 10.07 4.57 10.19
CA GLN A 83 10.16 5.80 10.99
C GLN A 83 8.81 6.17 11.62
N ALA A 84 7.72 6.05 10.86
CA ALA A 84 6.38 6.37 11.37
C ALA A 84 5.97 5.45 12.53
N VAL A 85 6.25 4.14 12.45
CA VAL A 85 5.97 3.22 13.56
C VAL A 85 6.86 3.52 14.76
N LYS A 86 8.17 3.72 14.53
CA LYS A 86 9.14 4.05 15.58
C LYS A 86 8.75 5.30 16.38
N GLU A 87 8.30 6.35 15.72
CA GLU A 87 7.89 7.61 16.35
C GLU A 87 6.56 7.51 17.08
N ASN A 88 5.76 6.47 16.79
CA ASN A 88 4.43 6.29 17.35
C ASN A 88 4.27 4.98 18.15
N LEU A 89 5.36 4.45 18.74
CA LEU A 89 5.35 3.20 19.52
C LEU A 89 4.39 3.23 20.72
N HIS A 90 4.13 4.40 21.29
CA HIS A 90 3.17 4.59 22.39
C HIS A 90 1.71 4.33 22.01
N LEU A 91 1.40 4.16 20.71
CA LEU A 91 0.10 3.71 20.24
C LEU A 91 -0.11 2.19 20.40
N PHE A 92 0.95 1.45 20.67
CA PHE A 92 0.93 0.00 20.73
C PHE A 92 1.12 -0.49 22.18
N ASP A 93 0.34 -1.46 22.57
CA ASP A 93 0.53 -2.29 23.75
C ASP A 93 0.38 -3.77 23.40
N ALA A 94 0.29 -4.64 24.42
CA ALA A 94 0.18 -6.08 24.24
C ALA A 94 -1.13 -6.54 23.55
N HIS A 95 -2.08 -5.64 23.30
CA HIS A 95 -3.38 -5.96 22.70
C HIS A 95 -3.62 -5.23 21.38
N THR A 96 -2.69 -4.35 20.98
CA THR A 96 -2.82 -3.54 19.78
C THR A 96 -2.47 -4.36 18.54
N TYR A 97 -3.33 -4.35 17.53
CA TYR A 97 -3.03 -4.89 16.21
C TYR A 97 -2.48 -3.80 15.27
N ALA A 98 -1.55 -4.18 14.41
CA ALA A 98 -1.05 -3.35 13.31
C ALA A 98 -1.60 -3.86 11.99
N LEU A 99 -2.27 -3.02 11.21
CA LEU A 99 -2.71 -3.35 9.85
C LEU A 99 -1.92 -2.54 8.83
N THR A 100 -1.34 -3.20 7.83
CA THR A 100 -0.78 -2.53 6.66
C THR A 100 -1.43 -3.00 5.36
N LEU A 101 -1.89 -2.03 4.56
CA LEU A 101 -2.45 -2.23 3.22
C LEU A 101 -1.63 -1.46 2.18
N GLN A 102 -0.40 -1.07 2.53
CA GLN A 102 0.48 -0.27 1.69
C GLN A 102 0.93 -1.05 0.46
N ASN A 103 1.21 -0.34 -0.61
CA ASN A 103 1.83 -0.92 -1.80
C ASN A 103 3.28 -1.34 -1.52
N GLY A 104 3.78 -2.27 -2.33
CA GLY A 104 5.11 -2.84 -2.17
C GLY A 104 5.14 -3.97 -1.14
N ALA A 105 6.31 -4.52 -0.90
CA ALA A 105 6.53 -5.55 0.09
C ALA A 105 7.54 -5.10 1.15
N GLY A 106 7.61 -5.83 2.27
CA GLY A 106 8.51 -5.52 3.38
C GLY A 106 7.98 -4.48 4.38
N ASN A 107 6.77 -3.91 4.19
CA ASN A 107 6.16 -3.03 5.18
C ASN A 107 5.89 -3.77 6.50
N ASN A 108 5.46 -5.03 6.44
CA ASN A 108 5.33 -5.90 7.60
C ASN A 108 6.65 -6.10 8.34
N ARG A 109 7.77 -6.27 7.62
CA ARG A 109 9.12 -6.42 8.20
C ARG A 109 9.56 -5.12 8.90
N ASP A 110 9.28 -3.96 8.31
CA ASP A 110 9.54 -2.66 8.95
C ASP A 110 8.76 -2.53 10.26
N ILE A 111 7.50 -2.97 10.30
CA ILE A 111 6.65 -2.97 11.51
C ILE A 111 7.15 -4.01 12.53
N ALA A 112 7.55 -5.20 12.08
CA ALA A 112 8.03 -6.30 12.91
C ALA A 112 9.33 -6.00 13.69
N HIS A 113 10.05 -4.92 13.34
CA HIS A 113 11.14 -4.42 14.19
C HIS A 113 10.67 -3.97 15.57
N PHE A 114 9.39 -3.64 15.72
CA PHE A 114 8.84 -3.01 16.91
C PHE A 114 7.64 -3.77 17.51
N ILE A 115 6.89 -4.48 16.68
CA ILE A 115 5.62 -5.14 17.03
C ILE A 115 5.78 -6.63 16.79
N ASP A 116 5.24 -7.46 17.70
CA ASP A 116 5.26 -8.90 17.54
C ASP A 116 4.56 -9.28 16.20
N PRO A 117 5.19 -10.11 15.35
CA PRO A 117 4.60 -10.52 14.08
C PRO A 117 3.22 -11.17 14.18
N SER A 118 2.88 -11.80 15.29
CA SER A 118 1.54 -12.35 15.55
C SER A 118 0.44 -11.28 15.66
N HIS A 119 0.81 -10.03 15.92
CA HIS A 119 -0.08 -8.87 15.97
C HIS A 119 -0.10 -8.05 14.67
N ILE A 120 0.63 -8.50 13.65
CA ILE A 120 0.69 -7.82 12.36
C ILE A 120 -0.29 -8.47 11.40
N ILE A 121 -1.19 -7.66 10.86
CA ILE A 121 -2.13 -8.03 9.81
C ILE A 121 -1.68 -7.34 8.53
N VAL A 122 -1.58 -8.09 7.47
CA VAL A 122 -1.16 -7.59 6.15
C VAL A 122 -2.29 -7.73 5.14
N GLY A 123 -2.24 -6.94 4.09
CA GLY A 123 -3.27 -7.10 3.07
C GLY A 123 -3.11 -6.19 1.87
N THR A 124 -4.14 -6.23 1.04
CA THR A 124 -4.26 -5.39 -0.15
C THR A 124 -5.61 -4.70 -0.18
N SER A 125 -5.64 -3.51 -0.75
CA SER A 125 -6.88 -2.81 -1.06
C SER A 125 -7.03 -2.68 -2.58
N SER A 126 -8.24 -2.90 -3.08
CA SER A 126 -8.64 -2.65 -4.47
C SER A 126 -9.40 -1.33 -4.61
N HIS A 127 -9.47 -0.52 -3.57
CA HIS A 127 -9.96 0.85 -3.68
C HIS A 127 -8.97 1.74 -4.42
N ASN A 128 -9.48 2.65 -5.24
CA ASN A 128 -8.69 3.70 -5.89
C ASN A 128 -9.06 5.06 -5.31
N SER A 129 -8.06 5.74 -4.74
CA SER A 129 -8.23 7.06 -4.13
C SER A 129 -7.08 7.99 -4.51
N VAL A 130 -7.41 9.25 -4.78
CA VAL A 130 -6.46 10.29 -5.15
C VAL A 130 -6.61 11.49 -4.23
N SER A 131 -5.51 11.93 -3.62
CA SER A 131 -5.51 13.12 -2.78
C SER A 131 -5.79 14.39 -3.62
N GLN A 132 -6.68 15.24 -3.14
CA GLN A 132 -7.03 16.53 -3.73
C GLN A 132 -6.62 17.72 -2.83
N GLY A 133 -5.78 17.46 -1.84
CA GLY A 133 -5.29 18.44 -0.87
C GLY A 133 -5.56 18.01 0.57
N PRO A 134 -5.29 18.89 1.53
CA PRO A 134 -5.45 18.60 2.95
C PRO A 134 -6.88 18.17 3.31
N GLY A 135 -7.01 16.97 3.87
CA GLY A 135 -8.30 16.42 4.30
C GLY A 135 -9.30 16.13 3.16
N LYS A 136 -8.90 16.29 1.89
CA LYS A 136 -9.79 16.08 0.72
C LYS A 136 -9.23 15.03 -0.23
N PHE A 137 -10.11 14.13 -0.71
CA PHE A 137 -9.71 13.06 -1.65
C PHE A 137 -10.86 12.71 -2.61
N PHE A 138 -10.46 12.16 -3.76
CA PHE A 138 -11.38 11.63 -4.77
C PHE A 138 -11.33 10.09 -4.73
N HIS A 139 -12.47 9.46 -4.48
CA HIS A 139 -12.65 8.02 -4.53
C HIS A 139 -13.12 7.61 -5.93
N SER A 140 -12.22 7.06 -6.72
CA SER A 140 -12.45 6.77 -8.14
C SER A 140 -12.82 5.32 -8.43
N GLY A 141 -12.68 4.43 -7.46
CA GLY A 141 -13.03 3.02 -7.64
C GLY A 141 -13.13 2.28 -6.33
N THR A 142 -14.18 1.47 -6.19
CA THR A 142 -14.42 0.56 -5.07
C THR A 142 -13.96 -0.85 -5.41
N GLY A 143 -13.52 -1.58 -4.40
CA GLY A 143 -13.19 -3.00 -4.50
C GLY A 143 -12.84 -3.57 -3.13
N PRO A 144 -12.68 -4.89 -3.03
CA PRO A 144 -12.45 -5.55 -1.75
C PRO A 144 -11.11 -5.17 -1.13
N THR A 145 -11.09 -5.23 0.20
CA THR A 145 -9.91 -5.28 1.04
C THR A 145 -9.66 -6.72 1.41
N ASN A 146 -8.50 -7.26 1.05
CA ASN A 146 -8.10 -8.61 1.44
C ASN A 146 -7.11 -8.50 2.58
N ILE A 147 -7.35 -9.16 3.70
CA ILE A 147 -6.46 -9.16 4.87
C ILE A 147 -6.19 -10.58 5.35
N GLY A 148 -5.03 -10.78 5.91
CA GLY A 148 -4.63 -12.05 6.51
C GLY A 148 -3.50 -11.84 7.52
N PRO A 149 -3.13 -12.87 8.30
CA PRO A 149 -2.06 -12.77 9.28
C PRO A 149 -0.70 -12.67 8.58
N ASP A 150 0.22 -11.89 9.15
CA ASP A 150 1.62 -11.90 8.69
C ASP A 150 2.28 -13.24 9.01
N VAL A 151 2.06 -13.74 10.22
CA VAL A 151 2.47 -15.07 10.67
C VAL A 151 1.22 -15.86 11.06
N PRO A 152 0.90 -16.97 10.38
CA PRO A 152 -0.29 -17.76 10.66
C PRO A 152 -0.22 -18.42 12.04
N THR A 153 -1.11 -18.00 12.94
CA THR A 153 -1.34 -18.60 14.26
C THR A 153 -2.83 -18.49 14.60
N ALA A 154 -3.35 -19.33 15.47
CA ALA A 154 -4.75 -19.24 15.90
C ALA A 154 -5.10 -17.87 16.54
N GLU A 155 -4.14 -17.22 17.19
CA GLU A 155 -4.31 -15.87 17.75
C GLU A 155 -4.36 -14.82 16.64
N ALA A 156 -3.48 -14.92 15.66
CA ALA A 156 -3.47 -14.01 14.51
C ALA A 156 -4.73 -14.16 13.64
N ASP A 157 -5.25 -15.37 13.44
CA ASP A 157 -6.51 -15.59 12.73
C ASP A 157 -7.69 -14.92 13.44
N LYS A 158 -7.74 -15.01 14.77
CA LYS A 158 -8.73 -14.30 15.58
C LYS A 158 -8.61 -12.78 15.41
N ALA A 159 -7.38 -12.25 15.43
CA ALA A 159 -7.09 -10.84 15.20
C ALA A 159 -7.56 -10.37 13.82
N VAL A 160 -7.28 -11.15 12.78
CA VAL A 160 -7.77 -10.89 11.41
C VAL A 160 -9.28 -10.82 11.39
N HIS A 161 -9.98 -11.77 12.03
CA HIS A 161 -11.43 -11.78 12.10
C HIS A 161 -11.99 -10.53 12.81
N GLU A 162 -11.45 -10.15 13.97
CA GLU A 162 -11.87 -8.97 14.72
C GLU A 162 -11.69 -7.67 13.89
N VAL A 163 -10.56 -7.55 13.19
CA VAL A 163 -10.28 -6.39 12.32
C VAL A 163 -11.16 -6.41 11.08
N ALA A 164 -11.39 -7.59 10.46
CA ALA A 164 -12.31 -7.72 9.32
C ALA A 164 -13.72 -7.25 9.68
N GLU A 165 -14.24 -7.67 10.83
CA GLU A 165 -15.54 -7.25 11.31
C GLU A 165 -15.61 -5.74 11.58
N ALA A 166 -14.57 -5.14 12.13
CA ALA A 166 -14.50 -3.69 12.32
C ALA A 166 -14.55 -2.93 10.99
N LEU A 167 -13.81 -3.39 9.98
CA LEU A 167 -13.83 -2.80 8.63
C LEU A 167 -15.19 -2.99 7.94
N ARG A 168 -15.78 -4.19 8.01
CA ARG A 168 -17.11 -4.50 7.45
C ARG A 168 -18.20 -3.64 8.07
N LYS A 169 -18.17 -3.46 9.38
CA LYS A 169 -19.11 -2.59 10.12
C LYS A 169 -19.05 -1.14 9.66
N ALA A 170 -17.90 -0.69 9.19
CA ALA A 170 -17.72 0.63 8.60
C ALA A 170 -18.24 0.74 7.15
N GLY A 171 -18.63 -0.38 6.54
CA GLY A 171 -19.15 -0.45 5.17
C GLY A 171 -18.10 -0.79 4.10
N LEU A 172 -16.95 -1.30 4.51
CA LEU A 172 -15.92 -1.80 3.59
C LEU A 172 -16.17 -3.28 3.27
N GLU A 173 -15.94 -3.67 2.02
CA GLU A 173 -15.91 -5.07 1.62
C GLU A 173 -14.59 -5.70 2.03
N VAL A 174 -14.62 -6.76 2.84
CA VAL A 174 -13.40 -7.39 3.38
C VAL A 174 -13.43 -8.89 3.23
N ASN A 175 -12.36 -9.43 2.69
CA ASN A 175 -12.09 -10.87 2.61
C ASN A 175 -10.98 -11.24 3.59
N GLU A 176 -11.23 -12.25 4.40
CA GLU A 176 -10.22 -12.89 5.25
C GLU A 176 -9.51 -13.97 4.43
N ILE A 177 -8.19 -13.88 4.34
CA ILE A 177 -7.36 -14.73 3.47
C ILE A 177 -6.37 -15.51 4.31
N GLU A 178 -6.48 -16.82 4.28
CA GLU A 178 -5.60 -17.73 5.00
C GLU A 178 -4.15 -17.64 4.47
N ASN A 179 -3.97 -17.69 3.15
CA ASN A 179 -2.66 -17.53 2.49
C ASN A 179 -2.54 -16.15 1.81
N ILE A 180 -2.44 -15.12 2.62
CA ILE A 180 -2.34 -13.74 2.13
C ILE A 180 -1.09 -13.48 1.29
N GLN A 181 -0.02 -14.27 1.47
CA GLN A 181 1.24 -14.10 0.74
C GLN A 181 1.06 -14.28 -0.78
N GLU A 182 0.19 -15.20 -1.21
CA GLU A 182 -0.13 -15.35 -2.64
C GLU A 182 -0.72 -14.08 -3.24
N ILE A 183 -1.61 -13.40 -2.53
CA ILE A 183 -2.23 -12.14 -2.98
C ILE A 183 -1.21 -11.01 -2.98
N LEU A 184 -0.38 -10.92 -1.95
CA LEU A 184 0.67 -9.91 -1.85
C LEU A 184 1.69 -10.04 -3.00
N TRP A 185 2.18 -11.26 -3.26
CA TRP A 185 3.09 -11.53 -4.36
C TRP A 185 2.45 -11.29 -5.73
N SER A 186 1.20 -11.74 -5.94
CA SER A 186 0.47 -11.50 -7.19
C SER A 186 0.34 -10.01 -7.49
N LYS A 187 0.01 -9.19 -6.48
CA LYS A 187 -0.02 -7.73 -6.62
C LYS A 187 1.38 -7.15 -6.86
N LEU A 188 2.40 -7.71 -6.23
CA LEU A 188 3.78 -7.27 -6.42
C LEU A 188 4.26 -7.55 -7.85
N PHE A 189 3.91 -8.70 -8.45
CA PHE A 189 4.20 -9.01 -9.86
C PHE A 189 3.66 -7.93 -10.80
N VAL A 190 2.40 -7.55 -10.61
CA VAL A 190 1.75 -6.48 -11.38
C VAL A 190 2.51 -5.16 -11.22
N ASN A 191 2.79 -4.77 -9.98
CA ASN A 191 3.45 -3.51 -9.69
C ASN A 191 4.90 -3.48 -10.22
N CYS A 192 5.67 -4.56 -10.06
CA CYS A 192 7.05 -4.65 -10.57
C CYS A 192 7.10 -4.55 -12.08
N ALA A 193 6.19 -5.26 -12.77
CA ALA A 193 6.20 -5.30 -14.23
C ALA A 193 5.65 -4.04 -14.89
N ILE A 194 4.64 -3.39 -14.29
CA ILE A 194 3.94 -2.27 -14.91
C ILE A 194 4.50 -0.94 -14.45
N ASN A 195 4.60 -0.71 -13.13
CA ASN A 195 4.83 0.63 -12.59
C ASN A 195 6.17 1.21 -13.01
N GLY A 196 7.26 0.44 -12.88
CA GLY A 196 8.59 0.93 -13.20
C GLY A 196 8.79 1.17 -14.71
N LEU A 197 8.33 0.22 -15.56
CA LEU A 197 8.47 0.35 -17.01
C LEU A 197 7.66 1.53 -17.55
N THR A 198 6.38 1.63 -17.16
CA THR A 198 5.53 2.77 -17.58
C THR A 198 6.03 4.09 -17.00
N CYS A 199 6.59 4.10 -15.80
CA CYS A 199 7.25 5.26 -15.21
C CYS A 199 8.42 5.74 -16.07
N VAL A 200 9.34 4.84 -16.45
CA VAL A 200 10.51 5.19 -17.26
C VAL A 200 10.10 5.72 -18.63
N LEU A 201 9.05 5.18 -19.25
CA LEU A 201 8.57 5.62 -20.55
C LEU A 201 7.53 6.76 -20.48
N ASN A 202 7.00 7.07 -19.30
CA ASN A 202 5.92 8.04 -19.07
C ASN A 202 4.66 7.75 -19.90
N CYS A 203 4.26 6.49 -19.96
CA CYS A 203 3.20 5.99 -20.81
C CYS A 203 2.01 5.41 -20.04
N GLN A 204 0.89 5.17 -20.72
CA GLN A 204 -0.27 4.45 -20.18
C GLN A 204 0.00 2.94 -20.12
N ILE A 205 -0.77 2.25 -19.28
CA ILE A 205 -0.64 0.79 -19.10
C ILE A 205 -0.87 0.03 -20.43
N GLY A 206 -1.83 0.46 -21.23
CA GLY A 206 -2.17 -0.19 -22.50
C GLY A 206 -1.09 -0.16 -23.57
N GLU A 207 -0.14 0.79 -23.49
CA GLU A 207 0.99 0.83 -24.42
C GLU A 207 1.89 -0.42 -24.33
N MET A 208 1.85 -1.13 -23.18
CA MET A 208 2.53 -2.42 -23.01
C MET A 208 1.98 -3.51 -23.95
N LYS A 209 0.70 -3.42 -24.35
CA LYS A 209 0.06 -4.35 -25.29
C LYS A 209 0.53 -4.15 -26.73
N GLU A 210 0.79 -2.91 -27.10
CA GLU A 210 1.15 -2.51 -28.46
C GLU A 210 2.67 -2.59 -28.70
N ASN A 211 3.47 -2.63 -27.65
CA ASN A 211 4.92 -2.64 -27.71
C ASN A 211 5.51 -4.00 -27.29
N PRO A 212 5.90 -4.86 -28.25
CA PRO A 212 6.38 -6.21 -27.95
C PRO A 212 7.67 -6.21 -27.11
N TRP A 213 8.53 -5.20 -27.25
CA TRP A 213 9.76 -5.07 -26.48
C TRP A 213 9.47 -4.74 -25.01
N LEU A 214 8.46 -3.88 -24.79
CA LEU A 214 8.04 -3.51 -23.44
C LEU A 214 7.40 -4.71 -22.73
N TRP A 215 6.57 -5.47 -23.45
CA TRP A 215 5.97 -6.68 -22.91
C TRP A 215 7.01 -7.79 -22.62
N GLU A 216 8.01 -7.93 -23.49
CA GLU A 216 9.11 -8.89 -23.22
C GLU A 216 9.84 -8.54 -21.92
N MET A 217 10.18 -7.26 -21.71
CA MET A 217 10.80 -6.81 -20.45
C MET A 217 9.91 -7.09 -19.24
N ALA A 218 8.61 -6.80 -19.34
CA ALA A 218 7.65 -7.08 -18.27
C ALA A 218 7.65 -8.57 -17.88
N ARG A 219 7.63 -9.47 -18.86
CA ARG A 219 7.71 -10.92 -18.62
C ARG A 219 9.00 -11.34 -17.91
N LYS A 220 10.15 -10.76 -18.29
CA LYS A 220 11.44 -11.04 -17.62
C LYS A 220 11.43 -10.58 -16.17
N ILE A 221 10.87 -9.40 -15.90
CA ILE A 221 10.69 -8.89 -14.54
C ILE A 221 9.83 -9.84 -13.71
N VAL A 222 8.69 -10.30 -14.25
CA VAL A 222 7.80 -11.25 -13.57
C VAL A 222 8.51 -12.57 -13.28
N TYR A 223 9.31 -13.10 -14.21
CA TYR A 223 10.06 -14.35 -14.00
C TYR A 223 11.06 -14.23 -12.85
N GLU A 224 11.74 -13.09 -12.72
CA GLU A 224 12.60 -12.80 -11.57
C GLU A 224 11.79 -12.71 -10.27
N CYS A 225 10.63 -12.05 -10.29
CA CYS A 225 9.76 -11.97 -9.12
C CYS A 225 9.25 -13.36 -8.68
N VAL A 226 8.86 -14.23 -9.61
CA VAL A 226 8.46 -15.62 -9.31
C VAL A 226 9.60 -16.40 -8.67
N LEU A 227 10.82 -16.29 -9.22
CA LEU A 227 12.01 -16.94 -8.67
C LEU A 227 12.26 -16.53 -7.21
N VAL A 228 12.10 -15.24 -6.90
CA VAL A 228 12.27 -14.71 -5.53
C VAL A 228 11.11 -15.14 -4.63
N ALA A 229 9.87 -15.14 -5.13
CA ALA A 229 8.70 -15.62 -4.38
C ALA A 229 8.82 -17.09 -3.96
N GLU A 230 9.31 -17.95 -4.86
CA GLU A 230 9.57 -19.36 -4.57
C GLU A 230 10.62 -19.52 -3.46
N ALA A 231 11.70 -18.74 -3.49
CA ALA A 231 12.72 -18.74 -2.44
C ALA A 231 12.20 -18.19 -1.10
N ASP A 232 11.22 -17.27 -1.15
CA ASP A 232 10.52 -16.71 0.03
C ASP A 232 9.37 -17.61 0.52
N GLY A 233 9.18 -18.80 -0.09
CA GLY A 233 8.22 -19.82 0.34
C GLY A 233 6.84 -19.76 -0.32
N THR A 234 6.63 -18.89 -1.32
CA THR A 234 5.35 -18.77 -2.03
C THR A 234 5.51 -19.20 -3.49
N TYR A 235 4.81 -20.25 -3.90
CA TYR A 235 4.98 -20.89 -5.21
C TYR A 235 3.97 -20.41 -6.23
N PHE A 236 4.45 -20.11 -7.45
CA PHE A 236 3.63 -19.69 -8.59
C PHE A 236 4.02 -20.41 -9.88
N ASP A 237 3.03 -20.74 -10.68
CA ASP A 237 3.30 -21.03 -12.09
C ASP A 237 3.69 -19.76 -12.83
N ARG A 238 4.78 -19.82 -13.61
CA ARG A 238 5.32 -18.66 -14.32
C ARG A 238 4.35 -18.11 -15.36
N LYS A 239 3.60 -19.00 -16.01
CA LYS A 239 2.62 -18.57 -17.01
C LYS A 239 1.45 -17.86 -16.34
N ASP A 240 0.93 -18.40 -15.24
CA ASP A 240 -0.18 -17.81 -14.50
C ASP A 240 0.19 -16.45 -13.90
N ALA A 241 1.42 -16.29 -13.42
CA ALA A 241 1.95 -15.00 -12.94
C ALA A 241 1.99 -13.96 -14.07
N VAL A 242 2.45 -14.33 -15.27
CA VAL A 242 2.45 -13.47 -16.46
C VAL A 242 1.04 -13.15 -16.92
N ASP A 243 0.15 -14.15 -16.95
CA ASP A 243 -1.26 -13.98 -17.35
C ASP A 243 -1.99 -13.03 -16.36
N THR A 244 -1.64 -13.05 -15.09
CA THR A 244 -2.16 -12.09 -14.08
C THR A 244 -1.78 -10.66 -14.42
N VAL A 245 -0.53 -10.41 -14.79
CA VAL A 245 -0.09 -9.08 -15.24
C VAL A 245 -0.76 -8.67 -16.54
N TRP A 246 -0.89 -9.61 -17.49
CA TRP A 246 -1.54 -9.35 -18.77
C TRP A 246 -3.00 -8.92 -18.62
N LYS A 247 -3.75 -9.57 -17.74
CA LYS A 247 -5.14 -9.20 -17.44
C LYS A 247 -5.27 -7.73 -17.02
N VAL A 248 -4.32 -7.23 -16.21
CA VAL A 248 -4.32 -5.81 -15.80
C VAL A 248 -4.04 -4.91 -17.01
N VAL A 249 -3.07 -5.27 -17.86
CA VAL A 249 -2.75 -4.51 -19.09
C VAL A 249 -3.96 -4.43 -20.03
N GLU A 250 -4.77 -5.48 -20.12
CA GLU A 250 -5.97 -5.52 -20.94
C GLU A 250 -7.14 -4.69 -20.36
N HIS A 251 -7.38 -4.82 -19.05
CA HIS A 251 -8.55 -4.22 -18.41
C HIS A 251 -8.35 -2.73 -18.07
N ASP A 252 -7.13 -2.32 -17.75
CA ASP A 252 -6.81 -0.93 -17.36
C ASP A 252 -5.93 -0.22 -18.40
N ALA A 253 -6.19 -0.46 -19.67
CA ALA A 253 -5.36 0.05 -20.77
C ALA A 253 -5.23 1.58 -20.77
N GLN A 254 -6.26 2.32 -20.37
CA GLN A 254 -6.25 3.78 -20.29
C GLN A 254 -5.71 4.30 -18.95
N GLY A 255 -5.43 3.40 -18.00
CA GLY A 255 -4.94 3.71 -16.67
C GLY A 255 -3.51 4.26 -16.69
N LEU A 256 -3.22 5.05 -15.67
CA LEU A 256 -1.87 5.50 -15.34
C LEU A 256 -1.43 4.84 -14.03
N ALA A 257 -0.38 4.05 -14.10
CA ALA A 257 0.22 3.47 -12.90
C ALA A 257 0.59 4.55 -11.87
N SER A 258 0.53 4.22 -10.58
CA SER A 258 0.80 5.15 -9.49
C SER A 258 2.18 5.83 -9.62
N MET A 259 3.18 5.06 -10.03
CA MET A 259 4.55 5.56 -10.23
C MET A 259 4.66 6.55 -11.40
N VAL A 260 3.84 6.41 -12.46
CA VAL A 260 3.72 7.41 -13.52
C VAL A 260 3.11 8.71 -12.98
N GLN A 261 2.10 8.59 -12.12
CA GLN A 261 1.49 9.75 -11.49
C GLN A 261 2.50 10.49 -10.58
N ASP A 262 3.28 9.75 -9.77
CA ASP A 262 4.36 10.34 -8.97
C ASP A 262 5.38 11.07 -9.84
N ARG A 263 5.85 10.45 -10.94
CA ARG A 263 6.75 11.07 -11.91
C ARG A 263 6.17 12.38 -12.49
N ARG A 264 4.90 12.37 -12.92
CA ARG A 264 4.25 13.55 -13.50
C ARG A 264 4.13 14.70 -12.50
N HIS A 265 3.96 14.37 -11.22
CA HIS A 265 3.93 15.34 -10.12
C HIS A 265 5.30 15.61 -9.51
N LYS A 266 6.39 15.03 -10.07
CA LYS A 266 7.76 15.18 -9.57
C LYS A 266 7.93 14.79 -8.10
N ARG A 267 7.22 13.74 -7.69
CA ARG A 267 7.31 13.15 -6.34
C ARG A 267 8.21 11.92 -6.37
N ALA A 268 8.87 11.64 -5.25
CA ALA A 268 9.59 10.38 -5.07
C ALA A 268 8.63 9.20 -5.22
N THR A 269 9.07 8.18 -5.96
CA THR A 269 8.30 6.96 -6.21
C THR A 269 8.50 5.93 -5.10
N GLU A 270 7.76 4.82 -5.17
CA GLU A 270 7.92 3.67 -4.28
C GLU A 270 8.76 2.54 -4.92
N VAL A 271 9.62 2.85 -5.89
CA VAL A 271 10.39 1.83 -6.63
C VAL A 271 11.23 0.95 -5.70
N ASP A 272 11.80 1.50 -4.62
CA ASP A 272 12.59 0.76 -3.64
C ASP A 272 11.75 -0.26 -2.84
N LYS A 273 10.46 0.02 -2.62
CA LYS A 273 9.54 -0.89 -1.93
C LYS A 273 8.76 -1.80 -2.89
N ILE A 274 8.92 -1.62 -4.20
CA ILE A 274 8.35 -2.47 -5.24
C ILE A 274 9.46 -3.35 -5.83
N ASN A 275 10.13 -2.91 -6.89
CA ASN A 275 11.22 -3.66 -7.51
C ASN A 275 12.44 -3.81 -6.57
N GLY A 276 12.72 -2.79 -5.75
CA GLY A 276 13.81 -2.80 -4.78
C GLY A 276 13.65 -3.87 -3.71
N THR A 277 12.42 -4.19 -3.28
CA THR A 277 12.19 -5.31 -2.35
C THR A 277 12.54 -6.65 -3.00
N VAL A 278 12.20 -6.85 -4.28
CA VAL A 278 12.59 -8.06 -5.03
C VAL A 278 14.12 -8.17 -5.10
N VAL A 279 14.81 -7.04 -5.34
CA VAL A 279 16.28 -6.99 -5.35
C VAL A 279 16.86 -7.35 -3.98
N ALA A 280 16.35 -6.78 -2.90
CA ALA A 280 16.83 -7.04 -1.54
C ALA A 280 16.63 -8.50 -1.11
N LEU A 281 15.45 -9.07 -1.43
CA LEU A 281 15.16 -10.48 -1.17
C LEU A 281 16.05 -11.40 -2.01
N ALA A 282 16.26 -11.07 -3.29
CA ALA A 282 17.16 -11.82 -4.15
C ALA A 282 18.60 -11.86 -3.61
N GLU A 283 19.09 -10.74 -3.05
CA GLU A 283 20.39 -10.69 -2.39
C GLU A 283 20.44 -11.60 -1.15
N GLN A 284 19.38 -11.62 -0.35
CA GLN A 284 19.25 -12.50 0.81
C GLN A 284 19.29 -13.99 0.42
N TYR A 285 18.63 -14.34 -0.70
CA TYR A 285 18.56 -15.72 -1.21
C TYR A 285 19.65 -16.06 -2.23
N HIS A 286 20.63 -15.19 -2.45
CA HIS A 286 21.72 -15.37 -3.42
C HIS A 286 21.22 -15.60 -4.86
N LEU A 287 20.15 -14.91 -5.26
CA LEU A 287 19.56 -14.96 -6.59
C LEU A 287 19.97 -13.74 -7.41
N ASP A 288 20.02 -13.89 -8.74
CA ASP A 288 20.27 -12.77 -9.64
C ASP A 288 18.96 -12.28 -10.30
N VAL A 289 18.71 -10.97 -10.19
CA VAL A 289 17.51 -10.30 -10.71
C VAL A 289 17.88 -9.03 -11.49
N PRO A 290 18.61 -9.19 -12.62
CA PRO A 290 19.19 -8.06 -13.34
C PRO A 290 18.14 -7.07 -13.88
N TYR A 291 16.97 -7.53 -14.32
CA TYR A 291 15.90 -6.67 -14.85
C TYR A 291 15.30 -5.78 -13.76
N ASN A 292 14.95 -6.34 -12.59
CA ASN A 292 14.46 -5.56 -11.46
C ASN A 292 15.53 -4.58 -10.97
N ARG A 293 16.79 -5.02 -10.85
CA ARG A 293 17.91 -4.17 -10.42
C ARG A 293 18.16 -3.02 -11.39
N MET A 294 18.10 -3.27 -12.69
CA MET A 294 18.25 -2.23 -13.71
C MET A 294 17.09 -1.24 -13.65
N LEU A 295 15.85 -1.72 -13.49
CA LEU A 295 14.67 -0.89 -13.46
C LEU A 295 14.68 0.07 -12.28
N VAL A 296 15.09 -0.38 -11.08
CA VAL A 296 15.29 0.49 -9.91
C VAL A 296 16.23 1.65 -10.24
N LYS A 297 17.38 1.35 -10.86
CA LYS A 297 18.37 2.38 -11.25
C LYS A 297 17.82 3.35 -12.28
N LEU A 298 17.03 2.87 -13.25
CA LEU A 298 16.43 3.72 -14.29
C LEU A 298 15.37 4.68 -13.69
N VAL A 299 14.55 4.19 -12.74
CA VAL A 299 13.56 5.05 -12.07
C VAL A 299 14.27 6.11 -11.23
N HIS A 300 15.29 5.77 -10.46
CA HIS A 300 16.10 6.76 -9.74
C HIS A 300 16.77 7.77 -10.68
N ALA A 301 17.26 7.33 -11.84
CA ALA A 301 17.80 8.26 -12.84
C ALA A 301 16.73 9.23 -13.35
N VAL A 302 15.48 8.80 -13.49
CA VAL A 302 14.35 9.70 -13.81
C VAL A 302 14.12 10.70 -12.67
N GLU A 303 14.14 10.24 -11.42
CA GLU A 303 13.91 11.10 -10.24
C GLU A 303 15.00 12.15 -10.05
N THR A 304 16.25 11.87 -10.45
CA THR A 304 17.34 12.87 -10.38
C THR A 304 17.11 14.11 -11.25
N ASN A 305 16.21 14.03 -12.24
CA ASN A 305 15.82 15.14 -13.09
C ASN A 305 14.68 16.00 -12.50
N TYR A 306 14.18 15.66 -11.31
CA TYR A 306 13.18 16.49 -10.66
C TYR A 306 13.82 17.76 -10.10
N PRO A 307 13.12 18.92 -10.08
CA PRO A 307 13.62 20.11 -9.43
C PRO A 307 13.93 19.79 -7.97
N ARG A 308 15.12 20.16 -7.52
CA ARG A 308 15.45 20.09 -6.10
C ARG A 308 14.61 21.16 -5.38
N SER A 309 13.73 20.72 -4.47
CA SER A 309 12.96 21.59 -3.56
C SER A 309 13.89 22.29 -2.57
#